data_3392ea5dabf83b18d53de5ccbb45f834
#
_entry.id   3392ea5dabf83b18d53de5ccbb45f834
#
_cell.length_a   1.000
_cell.length_b   1.000
_cell.length_c   1.000
_cell.angle_alpha   90.00
_cell.angle_beta   90.00
_cell.angle_gamma   90.00
#
_symmetry.space_group_name_H-M   'P 1'
#
loop_
_entity.id
_entity.type
_entity.pdbx_description
1 polymer ?
#
loop_
_entity_poly.entity_id
_entity_poly.type
_entity_poly.pdbx_seq_one_letter_code
_entity_poly.pdbx_strand_id
1 'polypeptide(L)'
;MDTPQKLDETVLSQTVVAPLTRAAIFLVVCIRQDPDAYALLRSFCADISGLIRAVEFRDIEAGLTCIVGFGSDAWDKLFGSPRPAELHPFREILSGSRHAVSTPGDILFHIRAKRMDLCFELATQIMNSIGDGVSVVDEVHGFRYFDERDVLGFVDGTENPRGDAVREAAIVGDEDPAFAGGSYVIVQKYLHNMKAWDALPVEAQEHIIGRRKLSDVELSDAEKPASAHNALTVIEENGKEVKILRDNMPFGRPGYGEFGTYFIGYSRSPRTTETMLQNMFVGRPPGNYDRLLDFSRAVTGSLFFVPSATFLDNVSDAEPDSTPTVAAQKFEPPPASPADDTSLKIGSLKGERDE
;
A
#
# COMPACT_ATOMS: atom_id res chain seq x y z
N MET A 1 35.68 -19.02 -31.79
CA MET A 1 35.67 -18.07 -30.64
C MET A 1 34.28 -18.09 -30.10
N ASP A 2 34.05 -18.95 -29.10
CA ASP A 2 32.74 -19.06 -28.43
C ASP A 2 32.52 -17.83 -27.59
N THR A 3 31.45 -17.13 -27.88
CA THR A 3 30.93 -16.06 -27.02
C THR A 3 30.47 -16.72 -25.69
N PRO A 4 30.92 -16.27 -24.53
CA PRO A 4 30.43 -16.84 -23.29
C PRO A 4 28.92 -16.58 -23.19
N GLN A 5 28.14 -17.68 -23.10
CA GLN A 5 26.73 -17.63 -22.75
C GLN A 5 26.64 -16.89 -21.44
N LYS A 6 26.00 -15.69 -21.44
CA LYS A 6 25.55 -15.04 -20.21
C LYS A 6 24.63 -16.04 -19.50
N LEU A 7 25.08 -16.53 -18.37
CA LEU A 7 24.20 -17.24 -17.44
C LEU A 7 23.00 -16.32 -17.18
N ASP A 8 21.83 -16.80 -17.51
CA ASP A 8 20.56 -16.12 -17.23
C ASP A 8 20.44 -16.09 -15.70
N GLU A 9 20.83 -14.98 -15.06
CA GLU A 9 20.72 -14.81 -13.62
C GLU A 9 19.23 -14.85 -13.29
N THR A 10 18.81 -15.94 -12.65
CA THR A 10 17.42 -16.11 -12.24
C THR A 10 17.03 -14.99 -11.27
N VAL A 11 16.15 -14.09 -11.69
CA VAL A 11 15.66 -12.99 -10.86
C VAL A 11 14.87 -13.58 -9.67
N LEU A 12 15.35 -13.31 -8.47
CA LEU A 12 14.70 -13.74 -7.21
C LEU A 12 13.80 -12.62 -6.68
N SER A 13 12.50 -12.92 -6.56
CA SER A 13 11.55 -12.02 -5.89
C SER A 13 11.79 -12.00 -4.38
N GLN A 14 11.49 -10.88 -3.72
CA GLN A 14 11.30 -10.89 -2.27
C GLN A 14 10.15 -11.85 -1.90
N THR A 15 10.01 -12.19 -0.63
CA THR A 15 9.08 -13.22 -0.12
C THR A 15 7.60 -12.81 -0.14
N VAL A 16 7.19 -11.98 -1.14
CA VAL A 16 5.81 -11.51 -1.31
C VAL A 16 4.79 -12.65 -1.30
N VAL A 17 5.08 -13.73 -2.01
CA VAL A 17 4.18 -14.88 -2.17
C VAL A 17 4.34 -15.95 -1.08
N ALA A 18 5.10 -15.66 -0.02
CA ALA A 18 5.23 -16.59 1.11
C ALA A 18 3.88 -16.79 1.84
N PRO A 19 3.66 -17.93 2.51
CA PRO A 19 2.44 -18.19 3.26
C PRO A 19 2.15 -17.11 4.31
N LEU A 20 0.86 -16.84 4.55
CA LEU A 20 0.40 -15.91 5.58
C LEU A 20 0.87 -16.35 6.96
N THR A 21 1.22 -15.40 7.81
CA THR A 21 1.77 -15.66 9.14
C THR A 21 0.80 -15.27 10.25
N ARG A 22 1.21 -15.42 11.52
CA ARG A 22 0.36 -15.15 12.69
C ARG A 22 0.60 -13.78 13.30
N ALA A 23 1.73 -13.15 12.97
CA ALA A 23 2.14 -11.85 13.47
C ALA A 23 2.80 -11.06 12.34
N ALA A 24 2.58 -9.77 12.33
CA ALA A 24 3.29 -8.85 11.44
C ALA A 24 3.55 -7.51 12.13
N ILE A 25 4.64 -6.84 11.70
CA ILE A 25 4.86 -5.42 11.95
C ILE A 25 4.88 -4.72 10.60
N PHE A 26 4.03 -3.72 10.46
CA PHE A 26 4.01 -2.80 9.33
C PHE A 26 4.67 -1.52 9.78
N LEU A 27 5.85 -1.23 9.27
CA LEU A 27 6.63 -0.07 9.64
C LEU A 27 6.82 0.81 8.40
N VAL A 28 6.33 2.04 8.44
CA VAL A 28 6.49 3.03 7.37
C VAL A 28 7.36 4.16 7.88
N VAL A 29 8.41 4.49 7.13
CA VAL A 29 9.35 5.55 7.48
C VAL A 29 9.51 6.55 6.34
N CYS A 30 9.86 7.80 6.68
CA CYS A 30 10.34 8.80 5.74
C CYS A 30 11.83 9.03 5.93
N ILE A 31 12.58 9.14 4.82
CA ILE A 31 14.02 9.38 4.81
C ILE A 31 14.28 10.85 5.12
N ARG A 32 15.25 11.15 5.96
CA ARG A 32 15.74 12.52 6.16
C ARG A 32 16.29 13.06 4.84
N GLN A 33 16.01 14.33 4.57
CA GLN A 33 16.37 14.97 3.29
C GLN A 33 17.83 15.44 3.32
N ASP A 34 18.74 14.49 3.51
CA ASP A 34 20.19 14.74 3.47
C ASP A 34 20.94 13.61 2.76
N PRO A 35 22.11 13.89 2.13
CA PRO A 35 22.89 12.90 1.39
C PRO A 35 23.36 11.71 2.24
N ASP A 36 23.71 11.93 3.51
CA ASP A 36 24.21 10.88 4.40
C ASP A 36 23.10 9.86 4.69
N ALA A 37 21.85 10.34 4.87
CA ALA A 37 20.69 9.46 5.03
C ALA A 37 20.46 8.60 3.79
N TYR A 38 20.56 9.16 2.60
CA TYR A 38 20.39 8.36 1.35
C TYR A 38 21.51 7.34 1.18
N ALA A 39 22.76 7.69 1.49
CA ALA A 39 23.88 6.75 1.44
C ALA A 39 23.70 5.60 2.45
N LEU A 40 23.29 5.94 3.68
CA LEU A 40 22.98 4.96 4.72
C LEU A 40 21.91 3.97 4.27
N LEU A 41 20.81 4.47 3.67
CA LEU A 41 19.71 3.62 3.23
C LEU A 41 20.10 2.74 2.03
N ARG A 42 20.93 3.23 1.10
CA ARG A 42 21.45 2.39 0.00
C ARG A 42 22.30 1.24 0.54
N SER A 43 23.25 1.53 1.42
CA SER A 43 24.08 0.50 2.06
C SER A 43 23.23 -0.52 2.81
N PHE A 44 22.24 -0.05 3.58
CA PHE A 44 21.30 -0.90 4.29
C PHE A 44 20.50 -1.83 3.35
N CYS A 45 20.10 -1.37 2.16
CA CYS A 45 19.38 -2.21 1.19
C CYS A 45 20.18 -3.45 0.78
N ALA A 46 21.50 -3.33 0.60
CA ALA A 46 22.37 -4.45 0.28
C ALA A 46 22.53 -5.44 1.46
N ASP A 47 22.43 -4.95 2.68
CA ASP A 47 22.69 -5.74 3.90
C ASP A 47 21.44 -6.40 4.51
N ILE A 48 20.23 -5.97 4.11
CA ILE A 48 18.99 -6.39 4.77
C ILE A 48 18.77 -7.91 4.75
N SER A 49 19.16 -8.59 3.67
CA SER A 49 19.05 -10.05 3.56
C SER A 49 19.91 -10.75 4.62
N GLY A 50 21.07 -10.20 4.94
CA GLY A 50 21.94 -10.65 6.03
C GLY A 50 21.31 -10.49 7.41
N LEU A 51 20.68 -9.32 7.63
CA LEU A 51 20.01 -8.99 8.88
C LEU A 51 18.82 -9.92 9.15
N ILE A 52 17.99 -10.17 8.14
CA ILE A 52 16.86 -11.12 8.24
C ILE A 52 17.37 -12.49 8.67
N ARG A 53 18.40 -13.06 7.99
CA ARG A 53 18.97 -14.35 8.32
C ARG A 53 19.55 -14.40 9.74
N ALA A 54 20.15 -13.31 10.21
CA ALA A 54 20.74 -13.25 11.55
C ALA A 54 19.69 -13.35 12.67
N VAL A 55 18.47 -12.84 12.43
CA VAL A 55 17.35 -12.96 13.38
C VAL A 55 16.62 -14.29 13.19
N GLU A 56 16.34 -14.70 11.93
CA GLU A 56 15.65 -15.94 11.59
C GLU A 56 16.36 -17.19 12.15
N PHE A 57 17.70 -17.17 12.23
CA PHE A 57 18.50 -18.30 12.76
C PHE A 57 18.06 -18.75 14.15
N ARG A 58 17.42 -17.90 14.96
CA ARG A 58 16.93 -18.26 16.29
C ARG A 58 15.76 -19.23 16.27
N ASP A 59 14.94 -19.20 15.21
CA ASP A 59 13.78 -20.09 15.04
C ASP A 59 13.37 -20.09 13.55
N ILE A 60 14.01 -20.93 12.75
CA ILE A 60 13.76 -21.05 11.32
C ILE A 60 12.31 -21.47 11.03
N GLU A 61 11.72 -22.32 11.91
CA GLU A 61 10.35 -22.80 11.77
C GLU A 61 9.31 -21.68 11.94
N ALA A 62 9.70 -20.57 12.55
CA ALA A 62 8.82 -19.40 12.66
C ALA A 62 8.60 -18.68 11.33
N GLY A 63 9.45 -18.91 10.32
CA GLY A 63 9.32 -18.39 8.97
C GLY A 63 9.34 -16.84 8.94
N LEU A 64 10.36 -16.26 9.61
CA LEU A 64 10.55 -14.80 9.60
C LEU A 64 10.85 -14.32 8.18
N THR A 65 10.11 -13.31 7.74
CA THR A 65 10.37 -12.62 6.47
C THR A 65 10.23 -11.13 6.66
N CYS A 66 10.91 -10.36 5.81
CA CYS A 66 10.72 -8.92 5.70
C CYS A 66 10.67 -8.55 4.22
N ILE A 67 9.64 -7.81 3.84
CA ILE A 67 9.47 -7.26 2.49
C ILE A 67 9.72 -5.76 2.60
N VAL A 68 10.56 -5.25 1.70
CA VAL A 68 10.91 -3.82 1.65
C VAL A 68 10.35 -3.22 0.37
N GLY A 69 9.54 -2.18 0.53
CA GLY A 69 8.98 -1.42 -0.59
C GLY A 69 9.39 0.05 -0.51
N PHE A 70 9.50 0.70 -1.66
CA PHE A 70 9.93 2.09 -1.81
C PHE A 70 8.86 2.93 -2.48
N GLY A 71 8.56 4.10 -1.91
CA GLY A 71 7.71 5.11 -2.54
C GLY A 71 8.39 5.77 -3.73
N SER A 72 7.62 6.45 -4.57
CA SER A 72 8.13 7.03 -5.83
C SER A 72 9.26 8.03 -5.60
N ASP A 73 9.12 8.92 -4.62
CA ASP A 73 10.12 9.95 -4.34
C ASP A 73 11.40 9.37 -3.73
N ALA A 74 11.25 8.34 -2.89
CA ALA A 74 12.37 7.60 -2.33
C ALA A 74 13.11 6.82 -3.42
N TRP A 75 12.36 6.20 -4.34
CA TRP A 75 12.95 5.50 -5.49
C TRP A 75 13.89 6.40 -6.27
N ASP A 76 13.38 7.57 -6.69
CA ASP A 76 14.16 8.51 -7.51
C ASP A 76 15.45 8.98 -6.80
N LYS A 77 15.41 9.14 -5.48
CA LYS A 77 16.56 9.60 -4.68
C LYS A 77 17.55 8.48 -4.34
N LEU A 78 17.06 7.27 -4.12
CA LEU A 78 17.92 6.14 -3.76
C LEU A 78 18.51 5.45 -4.98
N PHE A 79 17.74 5.30 -6.06
CA PHE A 79 18.11 4.45 -7.19
C PHE A 79 18.15 5.18 -8.54
N GLY A 80 17.54 6.36 -8.62
CA GLY A 80 17.50 7.14 -9.85
C GLY A 80 16.65 6.50 -10.95
N SER A 81 17.14 6.59 -12.19
CA SER A 81 16.48 6.06 -13.38
C SER A 81 17.15 4.74 -13.83
N PRO A 82 16.38 3.75 -14.33
CA PRO A 82 14.93 3.80 -14.56
C PRO A 82 14.09 3.62 -13.28
N ARG A 83 12.84 4.09 -13.33
CA ARG A 83 11.83 3.88 -12.27
C ARG A 83 10.80 2.87 -12.76
N PRO A 84 10.20 2.03 -11.86
CA PRO A 84 9.09 1.16 -12.22
C PRO A 84 7.96 1.95 -12.90
N ALA A 85 7.46 1.44 -14.03
CA ALA A 85 6.64 2.21 -14.97
C ALA A 85 5.35 2.78 -14.36
N GLU A 86 4.77 2.09 -13.37
CA GLU A 86 3.51 2.49 -12.73
C GLU A 86 3.71 2.98 -11.28
N LEU A 87 4.96 3.23 -10.86
CA LEU A 87 5.23 3.76 -9.52
C LEU A 87 4.97 5.27 -9.48
N HIS A 88 4.04 5.69 -8.64
CA HIS A 88 3.64 7.09 -8.42
C HIS A 88 3.18 7.29 -6.96
N PRO A 89 3.02 8.52 -6.46
CA PRO A 89 2.42 8.75 -5.15
C PRO A 89 1.01 8.16 -5.08
N PHE A 90 0.59 7.68 -3.90
CA PHE A 90 -0.76 7.17 -3.71
C PHE A 90 -1.79 8.23 -4.12
N ARG A 91 -2.77 7.84 -4.93
CA ARG A 91 -3.83 8.72 -5.42
C ARG A 91 -4.95 8.81 -4.41
N GLU A 92 -5.09 9.98 -3.82
CA GLU A 92 -6.17 10.29 -2.89
C GLU A 92 -7.54 10.18 -3.56
N ILE A 93 -8.53 9.63 -2.85
CA ILE A 93 -9.91 9.53 -3.32
C ILE A 93 -10.81 10.22 -2.30
N LEU A 94 -11.51 11.27 -2.73
CA LEU A 94 -12.48 12.01 -1.92
C LEU A 94 -13.86 11.90 -2.58
N SER A 95 -14.84 11.37 -1.84
CA SER A 95 -16.23 11.23 -2.31
C SER A 95 -17.21 11.46 -1.17
N GLY A 96 -17.75 12.67 -1.09
CA GLY A 96 -18.57 13.11 0.04
C GLY A 96 -17.76 13.11 1.33
N SER A 97 -18.19 12.33 2.32
CA SER A 97 -17.49 12.19 3.61
C SER A 97 -16.46 11.04 3.62
N ARG A 98 -16.38 10.25 2.54
CA ARG A 98 -15.46 9.11 2.43
C ARG A 98 -14.15 9.55 1.83
N HIS A 99 -13.06 9.21 2.49
CA HIS A 99 -11.74 9.70 2.15
C HIS A 99 -10.70 8.59 2.23
N ALA A 100 -10.15 8.15 1.09
CA ALA A 100 -8.92 7.39 1.03
C ALA A 100 -7.77 8.40 1.01
N VAL A 101 -7.22 8.67 2.19
CA VAL A 101 -6.17 9.68 2.38
C VAL A 101 -4.86 9.23 1.74
N SER A 102 -4.06 10.18 1.23
CA SER A 102 -2.66 9.95 0.89
C SER A 102 -1.78 10.41 2.05
N THR A 103 -0.89 9.54 2.52
CA THR A 103 0.02 9.84 3.63
C THR A 103 1.47 9.69 3.19
N PRO A 104 2.41 10.44 3.81
CA PRO A 104 3.83 10.28 3.55
C PRO A 104 4.30 8.85 3.80
N GLY A 105 5.29 8.40 3.06
CA GLY A 105 5.95 7.11 3.24
C GLY A 105 7.00 6.91 2.17
N ASP A 106 8.27 6.82 2.59
CA ASP A 106 9.40 6.61 1.68
C ASP A 106 9.76 5.13 1.61
N ILE A 107 9.76 4.43 2.75
CA ILE A 107 10.05 3.00 2.82
C ILE A 107 9.00 2.30 3.68
N LEU A 108 8.51 1.17 3.18
CA LEU A 108 7.69 0.21 3.91
C LEU A 108 8.55 -1.01 4.27
N PHE A 109 8.52 -1.41 5.54
CA PHE A 109 8.96 -2.72 5.99
C PHE A 109 7.73 -3.53 6.43
N HIS A 110 7.43 -4.59 5.71
CA HIS A 110 6.42 -5.58 6.10
C HIS A 110 7.14 -6.80 6.68
N ILE A 111 7.26 -6.83 7.99
CA ILE A 111 7.94 -7.87 8.76
C ILE A 111 6.90 -8.85 9.26
N ARG A 112 7.05 -10.15 9.00
CA ARG A 112 6.06 -11.14 9.40
C ARG A 112 6.69 -12.47 9.80
N ALA A 113 6.07 -13.13 10.78
CA ALA A 113 6.48 -14.43 11.30
C ALA A 113 5.31 -15.16 11.99
N LYS A 114 5.50 -16.43 12.38
CA LYS A 114 4.58 -17.10 13.31
C LYS A 114 4.65 -16.51 14.73
N ARG A 115 5.72 -15.77 15.06
CA ARG A 115 6.02 -15.24 16.39
C ARG A 115 6.29 -13.75 16.33
N MET A 116 5.58 -12.97 17.16
CA MET A 116 5.72 -11.51 17.23
C MET A 116 7.10 -11.06 17.74
N ASP A 117 7.73 -11.81 18.66
CA ASP A 117 9.05 -11.47 19.20
C ASP A 117 10.14 -11.44 18.14
N LEU A 118 10.06 -12.31 17.10
CA LEU A 118 10.98 -12.25 15.97
C LEU A 118 10.72 -11.04 15.07
N CYS A 119 9.46 -10.68 14.85
CA CYS A 119 9.12 -9.46 14.13
C CYS A 119 9.66 -8.24 14.89
N PHE A 120 9.45 -8.19 16.20
CA PHE A 120 9.90 -7.11 17.05
C PHE A 120 11.43 -6.98 17.07
N GLU A 121 12.15 -8.10 17.21
CA GLU A 121 13.61 -8.12 17.17
C GLU A 121 14.13 -7.59 15.82
N LEU A 122 13.56 -8.08 14.69
CA LEU A 122 13.99 -7.61 13.37
C LEU A 122 13.70 -6.12 13.17
N ALA A 123 12.51 -5.65 13.58
CA ALA A 123 12.19 -4.21 13.54
C ALA A 123 13.18 -3.38 14.36
N THR A 124 13.57 -3.87 15.55
CA THR A 124 14.56 -3.23 16.40
C THR A 124 15.93 -3.15 15.72
N GLN A 125 16.38 -4.25 15.11
CA GLN A 125 17.66 -4.29 14.38
C GLN A 125 17.66 -3.37 13.16
N ILE A 126 16.54 -3.33 12.41
CA ILE A 126 16.35 -2.37 11.30
C ILE A 126 16.49 -0.95 11.82
N MET A 127 15.73 -0.58 12.85
CA MET A 127 15.77 0.79 13.40
C MET A 127 17.12 1.15 14.01
N ASN A 128 17.84 0.21 14.60
CA ASN A 128 19.22 0.45 15.06
C ASN A 128 20.18 0.73 13.90
N SER A 129 19.91 0.15 12.73
CA SER A 129 20.77 0.34 11.55
C SER A 129 20.49 1.64 10.80
N ILE A 130 19.22 2.08 10.73
CA ILE A 130 18.81 3.22 9.89
C ILE A 130 18.18 4.37 10.65
N GLY A 131 17.95 4.25 11.96
CA GLY A 131 17.15 5.20 12.75
C GLY A 131 17.62 6.65 12.65
N ASP A 132 18.93 6.88 12.52
CA ASP A 132 19.47 8.22 12.36
C ASP A 132 19.16 8.85 10.99
N GLY A 133 18.88 8.03 9.98
CA GLY A 133 18.56 8.47 8.61
C GLY A 133 17.07 8.62 8.32
N VAL A 134 16.17 8.23 9.25
CA VAL A 134 14.73 8.19 8.99
C VAL A 134 13.90 8.81 10.12
N SER A 135 12.61 9.03 9.85
CA SER A 135 11.57 9.28 10.83
C SER A 135 10.43 8.27 10.64
N VAL A 136 9.94 7.70 11.74
CA VAL A 136 8.79 6.77 11.70
C VAL A 136 7.51 7.56 11.45
N VAL A 137 6.75 7.12 10.44
CA VAL A 137 5.45 7.71 10.07
C VAL A 137 4.31 6.90 10.66
N ASP A 138 4.38 5.57 10.52
CA ASP A 138 3.39 4.65 11.09
C ASP A 138 4.07 3.33 11.47
N GLU A 139 3.65 2.77 12.60
CA GLU A 139 4.05 1.45 13.06
C GLU A 139 2.82 0.73 13.60
N VAL A 140 2.51 -0.43 13.03
CA VAL A 140 1.35 -1.23 13.42
C VAL A 140 1.78 -2.67 13.67
N HIS A 141 1.43 -3.18 14.85
CA HIS A 141 1.61 -4.57 15.24
C HIS A 141 0.31 -5.31 14.98
N GLY A 142 0.29 -6.09 13.90
CA GLY A 142 -0.83 -6.90 13.48
C GLY A 142 -0.76 -8.32 14.04
N PHE A 143 -1.90 -8.94 14.21
CA PHE A 143 -2.00 -10.30 14.70
C PHE A 143 -3.09 -11.07 13.98
N ARG A 144 -2.93 -12.38 13.84
CA ARG A 144 -3.98 -13.27 13.36
C ARG A 144 -5.05 -13.42 14.43
N TYR A 145 -6.29 -13.09 14.07
CA TYR A 145 -7.44 -13.13 14.95
C TYR A 145 -8.31 -14.36 14.64
N PHE A 146 -8.55 -15.21 15.67
CA PHE A 146 -9.31 -16.46 15.55
C PHE A 146 -8.97 -17.29 14.28
N ASP A 147 -10.00 -17.72 13.55
CA ASP A 147 -9.91 -18.53 12.35
C ASP A 147 -9.74 -17.66 11.09
N GLU A 148 -8.68 -16.84 11.05
CA GLU A 148 -8.39 -15.90 9.94
C GLU A 148 -9.45 -14.81 9.76
N ARG A 149 -10.06 -14.37 10.87
CA ARG A 149 -11.06 -13.30 10.85
C ARG A 149 -10.43 -11.93 11.10
N ASP A 150 -11.12 -10.91 10.62
CA ASP A 150 -10.89 -9.55 11.07
C ASP A 150 -11.63 -9.25 12.41
N VAL A 151 -11.46 -8.07 12.97
CA VAL A 151 -12.16 -7.66 14.20
C VAL A 151 -13.65 -7.41 13.99
N LEU A 152 -14.12 -7.28 12.75
CA LEU A 152 -15.54 -7.19 12.39
C LEU A 152 -16.22 -8.56 12.45
N GLY A 153 -15.42 -9.64 12.54
CA GLY A 153 -15.85 -11.01 12.71
C GLY A 153 -16.01 -11.82 11.42
N PHE A 154 -15.56 -11.31 10.28
CA PHE A 154 -15.60 -12.01 9.00
C PHE A 154 -14.23 -12.59 8.64
N VAL A 155 -14.21 -13.69 7.88
CA VAL A 155 -12.98 -14.30 7.38
C VAL A 155 -12.34 -13.36 6.36
N ASP A 156 -11.06 -13.06 6.55
CA ASP A 156 -10.26 -12.27 5.60
C ASP A 156 -9.39 -13.18 4.73
N GLY A 157 -9.11 -12.74 3.51
CA GLY A 157 -8.26 -13.46 2.56
C GLY A 157 -8.95 -14.60 1.79
N THR A 158 -10.26 -14.80 1.91
CA THR A 158 -11.01 -15.84 1.16
C THR A 158 -10.80 -15.73 -0.34
N GLU A 159 -10.73 -14.51 -0.88
CA GLU A 159 -10.54 -14.24 -2.31
C GLU A 159 -9.07 -14.16 -2.75
N ASN A 160 -8.13 -14.48 -1.89
CA ASN A 160 -6.72 -14.53 -2.28
C ASN A 160 -6.50 -15.60 -3.36
N PRO A 161 -5.67 -15.31 -4.38
CA PRO A 161 -5.27 -16.30 -5.36
C PRO A 161 -4.54 -17.47 -4.71
N ARG A 162 -4.54 -18.64 -5.33
CA ARG A 162 -3.93 -19.87 -4.82
C ARG A 162 -3.02 -20.51 -5.87
N GLY A 163 -2.03 -21.27 -5.42
CA GLY A 163 -1.09 -21.93 -6.32
C GLY A 163 -0.34 -20.94 -7.20
N ASP A 164 -0.18 -21.26 -8.47
CA ASP A 164 0.58 -20.42 -9.43
C ASP A 164 -0.08 -19.05 -9.68
N ALA A 165 -1.40 -18.96 -9.52
CA ALA A 165 -2.14 -17.70 -9.67
C ALA A 165 -1.70 -16.62 -8.66
N VAL A 166 -1.09 -16.99 -7.52
CA VAL A 166 -0.54 -16.02 -6.55
C VAL A 166 0.57 -15.19 -7.19
N ARG A 167 1.47 -15.87 -7.90
CA ARG A 167 2.59 -15.21 -8.59
C ARG A 167 2.09 -14.35 -9.76
N GLU A 168 1.14 -14.86 -10.53
CA GLU A 168 0.53 -14.12 -11.64
C GLU A 168 -0.17 -12.84 -11.17
N ALA A 169 -0.81 -12.87 -9.99
CA ALA A 169 -1.51 -11.72 -9.44
C ALA A 169 -0.58 -10.66 -8.84
N ALA A 170 0.52 -11.10 -8.18
CA ALA A 170 1.31 -10.22 -7.31
C ALA A 170 2.66 -9.80 -7.91
N ILE A 171 3.24 -10.58 -8.83
CA ILE A 171 4.63 -10.37 -9.27
C ILE A 171 4.67 -9.79 -10.69
N VAL A 172 5.41 -8.70 -10.86
CA VAL A 172 5.70 -8.06 -12.15
C VAL A 172 6.47 -9.03 -13.05
N GLY A 173 6.05 -9.13 -14.30
CA GLY A 173 6.62 -10.01 -15.32
C GLY A 173 7.11 -9.22 -16.53
N ASP A 174 6.71 -9.70 -17.71
CA ASP A 174 7.14 -9.16 -19.01
C ASP A 174 6.56 -7.78 -19.34
N GLU A 175 5.57 -7.30 -18.58
CA GLU A 175 4.99 -5.96 -18.74
C GLU A 175 5.95 -4.83 -18.35
N ASP A 176 6.88 -5.12 -17.44
CA ASP A 176 7.99 -4.22 -17.09
C ASP A 176 9.26 -5.03 -16.85
N PRO A 177 9.96 -5.44 -17.94
CA PRO A 177 11.06 -6.39 -17.86
C PRO A 177 12.24 -5.93 -17.00
N ALA A 178 12.46 -4.61 -16.91
CA ALA A 178 13.52 -4.05 -16.06
C ALA A 178 13.25 -4.27 -14.57
N PHE A 179 12.01 -4.48 -14.20
CA PHE A 179 11.53 -4.66 -12.82
C PHE A 179 10.84 -6.00 -12.60
N ALA A 180 11.04 -6.95 -13.52
CA ALA A 180 10.53 -8.31 -13.37
C ALA A 180 10.95 -8.92 -12.02
N GLY A 181 10.04 -9.66 -11.38
CA GLY A 181 10.24 -10.20 -10.04
C GLY A 181 9.89 -9.24 -8.90
N GLY A 182 9.61 -7.97 -9.21
CA GLY A 182 9.11 -7.00 -8.25
C GLY A 182 7.59 -7.10 -8.03
N SER A 183 7.05 -6.20 -7.20
CA SER A 183 5.61 -6.12 -6.90
C SER A 183 5.22 -4.70 -6.52
N TYR A 184 4.05 -4.24 -6.92
CA TYR A 184 3.45 -3.04 -6.34
C TYR A 184 2.69 -3.41 -5.07
N VAL A 185 2.70 -2.52 -4.08
CA VAL A 185 1.95 -2.71 -2.84
C VAL A 185 1.28 -1.42 -2.41
N ILE A 186 -0.01 -1.50 -2.13
CA ILE A 186 -0.78 -0.42 -1.51
C ILE A 186 -1.07 -0.83 -0.08
N VAL A 187 -0.85 0.11 0.85
CA VAL A 187 -1.16 -0.06 2.27
C VAL A 187 -2.12 1.01 2.74
N GLN A 188 -3.07 0.62 3.59
CA GLN A 188 -3.99 1.52 4.27
C GLN A 188 -4.30 1.01 5.68
N LYS A 189 -4.28 1.91 6.65
CA LYS A 189 -4.72 1.64 8.01
C LYS A 189 -6.18 2.06 8.16
N TYR A 190 -7.04 1.11 8.48
CA TYR A 190 -8.46 1.37 8.73
C TYR A 190 -8.77 1.31 10.23
N LEU A 191 -9.48 2.31 10.73
CA LEU A 191 -10.06 2.29 12.07
C LEU A 191 -11.56 2.00 11.99
N HIS A 192 -12.05 1.09 12.85
CA HIS A 192 -13.43 0.63 12.85
C HIS A 192 -14.24 1.22 14.02
N ASN A 193 -15.44 1.68 13.73
CA ASN A 193 -16.42 2.05 14.74
C ASN A 193 -17.17 0.79 15.22
N MET A 194 -16.51 0.02 16.10
CA MET A 194 -17.08 -1.25 16.60
C MET A 194 -18.41 -1.07 17.30
N LYS A 195 -18.61 0.05 18.01
CA LYS A 195 -19.90 0.33 18.68
C LYS A 195 -21.07 0.42 17.68
N ALA A 196 -20.85 1.07 16.55
CA ALA A 196 -21.87 1.17 15.50
C ALA A 196 -22.02 -0.16 14.75
N TRP A 197 -20.90 -0.87 14.51
CA TRP A 197 -20.89 -2.17 13.84
C TRP A 197 -21.63 -3.24 14.65
N ASP A 198 -21.35 -3.36 15.95
CA ASP A 198 -21.96 -4.34 16.85
C ASP A 198 -23.44 -4.06 17.14
N ALA A 199 -23.91 -2.84 16.89
CA ALA A 199 -25.32 -2.48 16.99
C ALA A 199 -26.15 -2.99 15.80
N LEU A 200 -25.52 -3.45 14.71
CA LEU A 200 -26.22 -4.00 13.57
C LEU A 200 -26.63 -5.46 13.81
N PRO A 201 -27.81 -5.90 13.33
CA PRO A 201 -28.11 -7.32 13.22
C PRO A 201 -27.08 -8.03 12.32
N VAL A 202 -26.83 -9.32 12.60
CA VAL A 202 -25.87 -10.11 11.83
C VAL A 202 -26.18 -10.12 10.33
N GLU A 203 -27.46 -10.22 9.96
CA GLU A 203 -27.90 -10.20 8.57
C GLU A 203 -27.55 -8.88 7.86
N ALA A 204 -27.62 -7.76 8.57
CA ALA A 204 -27.19 -6.47 8.00
C ALA A 204 -25.67 -6.42 7.81
N GLN A 205 -24.89 -6.95 8.75
CA GLN A 205 -23.43 -7.08 8.60
C GLN A 205 -23.08 -7.98 7.40
N GLU A 206 -23.78 -9.13 7.26
CA GLU A 206 -23.60 -10.07 6.12
C GLU A 206 -23.88 -9.41 4.77
N HIS A 207 -24.94 -8.59 4.67
CA HIS A 207 -25.26 -7.83 3.46
C HIS A 207 -24.21 -6.74 3.14
N ILE A 208 -23.61 -6.12 4.16
CA ILE A 208 -22.53 -5.13 3.97
C ILE A 208 -21.28 -5.82 3.40
N ILE A 209 -20.91 -6.99 3.93
CA ILE A 209 -19.72 -7.73 3.49
C ILE A 209 -19.99 -8.53 2.19
N GLY A 210 -21.19 -9.10 2.05
CA GLY A 210 -21.58 -9.97 0.94
C GLY A 210 -21.35 -11.46 1.22
N ARG A 211 -21.11 -11.85 2.48
CA ARG A 211 -20.84 -13.22 2.91
C ARG A 211 -21.54 -13.53 4.25
N ARG A 212 -21.81 -14.80 4.49
CA ARG A 212 -22.32 -15.26 5.78
C ARG A 212 -21.22 -15.17 6.85
N LYS A 213 -21.53 -14.55 7.98
CA LYS A 213 -20.55 -14.28 9.03
C LYS A 213 -19.95 -15.55 9.63
N LEU A 214 -20.78 -16.56 9.89
CA LEU A 214 -20.33 -17.80 10.53
C LEU A 214 -19.66 -18.77 9.56
N SER A 215 -20.30 -19.03 8.40
CA SER A 215 -19.90 -20.08 7.45
C SER A 215 -18.95 -19.61 6.35
N ASP A 216 -18.73 -18.29 6.23
CA ASP A 216 -17.97 -17.65 5.15
C ASP A 216 -18.50 -17.95 3.72
N VAL A 217 -19.71 -18.48 3.62
CA VAL A 217 -20.35 -18.72 2.32
C VAL A 217 -20.78 -17.40 1.72
N GLU A 218 -20.43 -17.15 0.48
CA GLU A 218 -20.85 -15.97 -0.25
C GLU A 218 -22.37 -15.92 -0.41
N LEU A 219 -22.98 -14.74 -0.27
CA LEU A 219 -24.40 -14.54 -0.52
C LEU A 219 -24.70 -14.78 -2.00
N SER A 220 -25.86 -15.38 -2.29
CA SER A 220 -26.30 -15.55 -3.68
C SER A 220 -26.50 -14.20 -4.37
N ASP A 221 -26.41 -14.16 -5.70
CA ASP A 221 -26.61 -12.93 -6.47
C ASP A 221 -27.99 -12.28 -6.24
N ALA A 222 -29.00 -13.09 -5.85
CA ALA A 222 -30.33 -12.59 -5.53
C ALA A 222 -30.40 -11.91 -4.15
N GLU A 223 -29.50 -12.26 -3.22
CA GLU A 223 -29.44 -11.70 -1.85
C GLU A 223 -28.40 -10.62 -1.70
N LYS A 224 -27.27 -10.74 -2.45
CA LYS A 224 -26.09 -9.86 -2.31
C LYS A 224 -26.38 -8.47 -2.87
N PRO A 225 -26.32 -7.42 -2.02
CA PRO A 225 -26.46 -6.05 -2.51
C PRO A 225 -25.31 -5.67 -3.46
N ALA A 226 -25.62 -4.86 -4.47
CA ALA A 226 -24.58 -4.33 -5.36
C ALA A 226 -23.56 -3.41 -4.64
N SER A 227 -23.88 -2.93 -3.42
CA SER A 227 -23.01 -2.16 -2.55
C SER A 227 -22.24 -3.00 -1.54
N ALA A 228 -22.36 -4.34 -1.60
CA ALA A 228 -21.58 -5.23 -0.73
C ALA A 228 -20.09 -5.11 -1.03
N HIS A 229 -19.27 -5.21 0.02
CA HIS A 229 -17.81 -5.09 -0.08
C HIS A 229 -17.22 -6.01 -1.16
N ASN A 230 -17.59 -7.30 -1.14
CA ASN A 230 -17.08 -8.27 -2.12
C ASN A 230 -17.60 -8.02 -3.53
N ALA A 231 -18.80 -7.42 -3.71
CA ALA A 231 -19.33 -7.09 -5.03
C ALA A 231 -18.58 -5.92 -5.70
N LEU A 232 -18.05 -4.99 -4.91
CA LEU A 232 -17.33 -3.81 -5.40
C LEU A 232 -15.82 -4.05 -5.58
N THR A 233 -15.28 -5.06 -4.89
CA THR A 233 -13.84 -5.38 -4.94
C THR A 233 -13.48 -6.45 -5.98
N VAL A 234 -14.45 -7.07 -6.65
CA VAL A 234 -14.21 -7.94 -7.81
C VAL A 234 -13.94 -7.09 -9.03
N ILE A 235 -12.76 -7.26 -9.63
CA ILE A 235 -12.33 -6.56 -10.85
C ILE A 235 -12.23 -7.55 -11.99
N GLU A 236 -12.85 -7.20 -13.11
CA GLU A 236 -12.77 -7.99 -14.34
C GLU A 236 -12.06 -7.19 -15.43
N GLU A 237 -11.06 -7.78 -16.05
CA GLU A 237 -10.38 -7.26 -17.22
C GLU A 237 -10.47 -8.29 -18.37
N ASN A 238 -10.98 -7.87 -19.53
CA ASN A 238 -11.13 -8.75 -20.70
C ASN A 238 -11.90 -10.06 -20.40
N GLY A 239 -12.91 -10.00 -19.51
CA GLY A 239 -13.74 -11.15 -19.14
C GLY A 239 -13.04 -12.14 -18.19
N LYS A 240 -11.94 -11.75 -17.57
CA LYS A 240 -11.26 -12.53 -16.52
C LYS A 240 -11.18 -11.72 -15.24
N GLU A 241 -11.42 -12.36 -14.10
CA GLU A 241 -11.21 -11.76 -12.80
C GLU A 241 -9.71 -11.52 -12.57
N VAL A 242 -9.37 -10.29 -12.20
CA VAL A 242 -8.01 -9.89 -11.81
C VAL A 242 -7.97 -9.79 -10.29
N LYS A 243 -7.02 -10.50 -9.68
CA LYS A 243 -6.88 -10.59 -8.23
C LYS A 243 -5.63 -9.87 -7.75
N ILE A 244 -5.62 -9.54 -6.46
CA ILE A 244 -4.46 -9.09 -5.71
C ILE A 244 -4.17 -10.09 -4.59
N LEU A 245 -2.95 -10.11 -4.08
CA LEU A 245 -2.61 -10.87 -2.88
C LEU A 245 -2.72 -9.96 -1.65
N ARG A 246 -3.63 -10.28 -0.73
CA ARG A 246 -3.81 -9.54 0.52
C ARG A 246 -3.18 -10.31 1.68
N ASP A 247 -2.50 -9.59 2.56
CA ASP A 247 -1.95 -10.09 3.82
C ASP A 247 -2.36 -9.15 4.96
N ASN A 248 -3.66 -8.84 4.99
CA ASN A 248 -4.24 -7.94 5.98
C ASN A 248 -4.08 -8.50 7.39
N MET A 249 -3.95 -7.60 8.36
CA MET A 249 -3.89 -7.99 9.77
C MET A 249 -4.80 -7.10 10.61
N PRO A 250 -5.62 -7.68 11.49
CA PRO A 250 -6.22 -6.95 12.60
C PRO A 250 -5.17 -6.34 13.51
N PHE A 251 -5.48 -5.18 14.06
CA PHE A 251 -4.71 -4.54 15.12
C PHE A 251 -5.65 -3.81 16.08
N GLY A 252 -5.16 -3.41 17.25
CA GLY A 252 -5.94 -2.57 18.13
C GLY A 252 -5.40 -2.50 19.54
N ARG A 253 -6.04 -1.61 20.32
CA ARG A 253 -5.79 -1.39 21.74
C ARG A 253 -7.14 -1.36 22.48
N PRO A 254 -7.64 -2.52 22.95
CA PRO A 254 -8.99 -2.62 23.53
C PRO A 254 -9.23 -1.64 24.70
N GLY A 255 -8.22 -1.38 25.53
CA GLY A 255 -8.30 -0.42 26.62
C GLY A 255 -8.48 1.05 26.17
N TYR A 256 -8.22 1.34 24.90
CA TYR A 256 -8.39 2.66 24.28
C TYR A 256 -9.56 2.70 23.28
N GLY A 257 -10.29 1.58 23.13
CA GLY A 257 -11.38 1.46 22.15
C GLY A 257 -10.89 1.56 20.70
N GLU A 258 -9.62 1.26 20.44
CA GLU A 258 -9.04 1.28 19.10
C GLU A 258 -9.08 -0.12 18.51
N PHE A 259 -9.73 -0.24 17.36
CA PHE A 259 -9.85 -1.47 16.60
C PHE A 259 -9.69 -1.15 15.12
N GLY A 260 -8.97 -1.97 14.39
CA GLY A 260 -8.71 -1.72 12.98
C GLY A 260 -8.22 -2.91 12.21
N THR A 261 -8.12 -2.71 10.89
CA THR A 261 -7.48 -3.62 9.95
C THR A 261 -6.41 -2.85 9.20
N TYR A 262 -5.19 -3.37 9.19
CA TYR A 262 -4.14 -2.90 8.31
C TYR A 262 -4.27 -3.64 6.99
N PHE A 263 -4.73 -2.93 5.97
CA PHE A 263 -4.82 -3.43 4.60
C PHE A 263 -3.45 -3.37 3.97
N ILE A 264 -3.02 -4.48 3.36
CA ILE A 264 -1.86 -4.57 2.49
C ILE A 264 -2.21 -5.43 1.29
N GLY A 265 -2.14 -4.84 0.09
CA GLY A 265 -2.46 -5.51 -1.17
C GLY A 265 -1.28 -5.48 -2.12
N TYR A 266 -0.74 -6.66 -2.45
CA TYR A 266 0.31 -6.85 -3.44
C TYR A 266 -0.30 -7.14 -4.80
N SER A 267 0.21 -6.49 -5.84
CA SER A 267 -0.26 -6.69 -7.21
C SER A 267 0.86 -6.46 -8.22
N ARG A 268 0.74 -7.09 -9.39
CA ARG A 268 1.66 -6.85 -10.50
C ARG A 268 1.49 -5.47 -11.14
N SER A 269 0.32 -4.84 -10.92
CA SER A 269 0.00 -3.46 -11.32
C SER A 269 -0.80 -2.77 -10.22
N PRO A 270 -0.52 -1.53 -9.83
CA PRO A 270 -1.26 -0.81 -8.81
C PRO A 270 -2.70 -0.49 -9.26
N ARG A 271 -2.97 -0.47 -10.58
CA ARG A 271 -4.28 -0.15 -11.16
C ARG A 271 -5.39 -1.04 -10.64
N THR A 272 -5.09 -2.34 -10.41
CA THR A 272 -6.10 -3.28 -9.89
C THR A 272 -6.59 -2.83 -8.52
N THR A 273 -5.68 -2.57 -7.59
CA THR A 273 -6.02 -2.09 -6.24
C THR A 273 -6.64 -0.68 -6.29
N GLU A 274 -6.14 0.22 -7.13
CA GLU A 274 -6.71 1.55 -7.31
C GLU A 274 -8.15 1.50 -7.82
N THR A 275 -8.45 0.57 -8.75
CA THR A 275 -9.82 0.36 -9.25
C THR A 275 -10.73 -0.18 -8.15
N MET A 276 -10.25 -1.12 -7.32
CA MET A 276 -10.99 -1.59 -6.14
C MET A 276 -11.33 -0.42 -5.21
N LEU A 277 -10.34 0.41 -4.87
CA LEU A 277 -10.54 1.58 -4.02
C LEU A 277 -11.51 2.59 -4.65
N GLN A 278 -11.40 2.84 -5.95
CA GLN A 278 -12.34 3.71 -6.65
C GLN A 278 -13.78 3.18 -6.54
N ASN A 279 -13.99 1.89 -6.75
CA ASN A 279 -15.30 1.26 -6.59
C ASN A 279 -15.82 1.33 -5.16
N MET A 280 -14.94 1.14 -4.15
CA MET A 280 -15.32 1.22 -2.75
C MET A 280 -15.70 2.64 -2.33
N PHE A 281 -14.87 3.64 -2.62
CA PHE A 281 -15.05 5.00 -2.11
C PHE A 281 -16.05 5.83 -2.92
N VAL A 282 -16.05 5.71 -4.25
CA VAL A 282 -16.95 6.44 -5.15
C VAL A 282 -18.20 5.65 -5.48
N GLY A 283 -18.03 4.34 -5.68
CA GLY A 283 -19.11 3.43 -6.03
C GLY A 283 -19.16 3.04 -7.50
N ARG A 284 -19.77 1.91 -7.76
CA ARG A 284 -20.03 1.36 -9.11
C ARG A 284 -21.50 0.93 -9.24
N PRO A 285 -22.35 1.74 -9.92
CA PRO A 285 -22.08 3.07 -10.48
C PRO A 285 -21.82 4.12 -9.37
N PRO A 286 -21.34 5.33 -9.72
CA PRO A 286 -21.09 6.38 -8.72
C PRO A 286 -22.29 6.59 -7.80
N GLY A 287 -22.01 6.62 -6.47
CA GLY A 287 -23.02 6.66 -5.41
C GLY A 287 -23.39 5.29 -4.82
N ASN A 288 -23.15 4.18 -5.54
CA ASN A 288 -23.27 2.82 -4.99
C ASN A 288 -21.93 2.40 -4.37
N TYR A 289 -21.54 3.05 -3.28
CA TYR A 289 -20.27 2.85 -2.59
C TYR A 289 -20.32 1.69 -1.60
N ASP A 290 -19.15 1.24 -1.16
CA ASP A 290 -18.99 0.18 -0.19
C ASP A 290 -19.50 0.60 1.19
N ARG A 291 -20.58 -0.06 1.63
CA ARG A 291 -21.25 0.25 2.91
C ARG A 291 -20.37 -0.06 4.13
N LEU A 292 -19.28 -0.82 3.98
CA LEU A 292 -18.30 -1.03 5.03
C LEU A 292 -17.65 0.30 5.46
N LEU A 293 -17.53 1.27 4.54
CA LEU A 293 -16.97 2.59 4.82
C LEU A 293 -17.84 3.48 5.75
N ASP A 294 -19.08 3.08 6.05
CA ASP A 294 -19.89 3.73 7.08
C ASP A 294 -19.37 3.40 8.49
N PHE A 295 -18.60 2.32 8.63
CA PHE A 295 -18.08 1.80 9.91
C PHE A 295 -16.54 1.78 9.94
N SER A 296 -15.89 1.96 8.81
CA SER A 296 -14.43 1.87 8.65
C SER A 296 -13.89 3.11 7.98
N ARG A 297 -12.88 3.73 8.59
CA ARG A 297 -12.25 4.96 8.07
C ARG A 297 -10.78 4.72 7.78
N ALA A 298 -10.34 4.97 6.55
CA ALA A 298 -8.93 5.00 6.21
C ALA A 298 -8.25 6.20 6.87
N VAL A 299 -7.11 5.97 7.54
CA VAL A 299 -6.33 7.01 8.22
C VAL A 299 -4.92 7.13 7.66
N THR A 300 -4.48 6.16 6.87
CA THR A 300 -3.26 6.23 6.05
C THR A 300 -3.55 5.71 4.65
N GLY A 301 -2.67 6.01 3.69
CA GLY A 301 -2.69 5.47 2.34
C GLY A 301 -1.39 5.75 1.63
N SER A 302 -0.67 4.72 1.20
CA SER A 302 0.61 4.83 0.52
C SER A 302 0.78 3.72 -0.53
N LEU A 303 1.47 4.05 -1.62
CA LEU A 303 1.86 3.12 -2.67
C LEU A 303 3.37 2.98 -2.70
N PHE A 304 3.84 1.73 -2.70
CA PHE A 304 5.25 1.40 -2.80
C PHE A 304 5.50 0.39 -3.93
N PHE A 305 6.72 0.36 -4.41
CA PHE A 305 7.24 -0.72 -5.24
C PHE A 305 8.21 -1.57 -4.42
N VAL A 306 8.01 -2.86 -4.46
CA VAL A 306 8.86 -3.89 -3.86
C VAL A 306 9.77 -4.43 -4.95
N PRO A 307 11.06 -4.07 -5.02
CA PRO A 307 11.97 -4.61 -6.03
C PRO A 307 12.25 -6.09 -5.79
N SER A 308 12.83 -6.76 -6.78
CA SER A 308 13.31 -8.14 -6.59
C SER A 308 14.40 -8.19 -5.50
N ALA A 309 14.57 -9.34 -4.85
CA ALA A 309 15.69 -9.56 -3.92
C ALA A 309 17.03 -9.39 -4.64
N THR A 310 17.12 -9.90 -5.87
CA THR A 310 18.31 -9.72 -6.71
C THR A 310 18.64 -8.24 -6.95
N PHE A 311 17.64 -7.38 -7.11
CA PHE A 311 17.86 -5.93 -7.23
C PHE A 311 18.49 -5.37 -5.95
N LEU A 312 17.95 -5.70 -4.77
CA LEU A 312 18.46 -5.20 -3.49
C LEU A 312 19.90 -5.67 -3.22
N ASP A 313 20.18 -6.94 -3.48
CA ASP A 313 21.52 -7.52 -3.29
C ASP A 313 22.58 -6.89 -4.23
N ASN A 314 22.17 -6.25 -5.31
CA ASN A 314 23.05 -5.58 -6.28
C ASN A 314 23.02 -4.04 -6.19
N VAL A 315 22.35 -3.47 -5.18
CA VAL A 315 22.40 -2.02 -4.96
C VAL A 315 23.84 -1.58 -4.68
N SER A 316 24.33 -0.68 -5.50
CA SER A 316 25.67 -0.10 -5.32
C SER A 316 25.65 1.01 -4.28
N ASP A 317 26.72 1.12 -3.48
CA ASP A 317 26.97 2.27 -2.61
C ASP A 317 27.24 3.57 -3.38
N ALA A 318 27.49 3.48 -4.70
CA ALA A 318 27.69 4.65 -5.55
C ALA A 318 26.39 5.46 -5.66
N GLU A 319 26.53 6.79 -5.64
CA GLU A 319 25.38 7.66 -5.93
C GLU A 319 24.79 7.34 -7.31
N PRO A 320 23.45 7.38 -7.45
CA PRO A 320 22.82 7.21 -8.75
C PRO A 320 23.33 8.28 -9.70
N ASP A 321 23.64 7.87 -10.94
CA ASP A 321 24.12 8.79 -11.97
C ASP A 321 23.10 9.93 -12.15
N SER A 322 23.44 11.11 -11.68
CA SER A 322 22.63 12.32 -11.81
C SER A 322 22.76 12.91 -13.20
N THR A 323 22.40 12.12 -14.23
CA THR A 323 22.23 12.66 -15.57
C THR A 323 20.79 13.20 -15.68
N PRO A 324 20.56 14.52 -15.63
CA PRO A 324 19.23 15.05 -15.80
C PRO A 324 18.84 14.86 -17.27
N THR A 325 18.07 13.82 -17.54
CA THR A 325 17.40 13.70 -18.82
C THR A 325 16.07 14.45 -18.74
N VAL A 326 16.01 15.46 -19.55
CA VAL A 326 14.90 16.34 -19.95
C VAL A 326 15.13 17.79 -19.50
N ALA A 327 15.66 18.55 -20.44
CA ALA A 327 15.55 20.01 -20.42
C ALA A 327 14.09 20.42 -20.18
N ALA A 328 13.87 21.14 -19.09
CA ALA A 328 12.61 21.82 -18.86
C ALA A 328 12.33 22.71 -20.09
N GLN A 329 11.36 22.33 -20.91
CA GLN A 329 10.79 23.26 -21.88
C GLN A 329 10.23 24.44 -21.07
N LYS A 330 10.90 25.59 -21.24
CA LYS A 330 10.38 26.86 -20.74
C LYS A 330 9.01 27.05 -21.37
N PHE A 331 7.99 27.00 -20.54
CA PHE A 331 6.65 27.41 -20.90
C PHE A 331 6.71 28.94 -21.05
N GLU A 332 6.76 29.43 -22.28
CA GLU A 332 6.49 30.84 -22.57
C GLU A 332 4.99 31.03 -22.42
N PRO A 333 4.53 31.94 -21.55
CA PRO A 333 3.10 32.26 -21.48
C PRO A 333 2.66 32.94 -22.80
N PRO A 334 1.45 32.65 -23.30
CA PRO A 334 0.93 33.28 -24.50
C PRO A 334 0.85 34.80 -24.30
N PRO A 335 1.03 35.59 -25.38
CA PRO A 335 1.00 37.05 -25.28
C PRO A 335 -0.38 37.52 -24.80
N ALA A 336 -0.36 38.49 -23.87
CA ALA A 336 -1.56 39.08 -23.30
C ALA A 336 -2.40 39.74 -24.39
N SER A 337 -3.67 39.36 -24.47
CA SER A 337 -4.66 40.07 -25.28
C SER A 337 -4.87 41.49 -24.75
N PRO A 338 -5.14 42.50 -25.63
CA PRO A 338 -5.32 43.88 -25.21
C PRO A 338 -6.54 44.03 -24.30
N ALA A 339 -6.35 44.76 -23.21
CA ALA A 339 -7.38 45.06 -22.23
C ALA A 339 -8.51 45.90 -22.86
N ASP A 340 -9.71 45.34 -22.87
CA ASP A 340 -10.94 46.16 -23.03
C ASP A 340 -11.26 46.81 -21.69
N ASP A 341 -11.18 48.15 -21.72
CA ASP A 341 -11.50 49.05 -20.61
C ASP A 341 -13.02 49.15 -20.43
N THR A 342 -13.60 48.37 -19.55
CA THR A 342 -14.95 48.58 -19.04
C THR A 342 -14.93 48.76 -17.53
N SER A 343 -14.57 49.99 -17.13
CA SER A 343 -14.67 50.48 -15.77
C SER A 343 -16.14 50.60 -15.36
N LEU A 344 -16.62 49.68 -14.52
CA LEU A 344 -17.87 49.82 -13.78
C LEU A 344 -17.63 50.69 -12.53
N LYS A 345 -18.00 51.96 -12.63
CA LYS A 345 -18.12 52.88 -11.50
C LYS A 345 -19.23 52.39 -10.56
N ILE A 346 -18.88 51.79 -9.42
CA ILE A 346 -19.82 51.64 -8.32
C ILE A 346 -19.47 52.69 -7.27
N GLY A 347 -20.43 53.63 -7.10
CA GLY A 347 -20.31 54.78 -6.22
C GLY A 347 -20.26 54.41 -4.73
N SER A 348 -19.47 55.19 -4.03
CA SER A 348 -19.35 55.29 -2.60
C SER A 348 -20.69 55.77 -1.97
N LEU A 349 -21.26 54.96 -1.05
CA LEU A 349 -22.26 55.44 -0.11
C LEU A 349 -21.62 55.54 1.29
N LYS A 350 -21.19 56.76 1.61
CA LYS A 350 -20.96 57.21 2.98
C LYS A 350 -22.32 57.59 3.56
N GLY A 351 -22.78 56.89 4.59
CA GLY A 351 -23.88 57.28 5.46
C GLY A 351 -23.34 57.87 6.75
N GLU A 352 -23.71 59.10 7.00
CA GLU A 352 -23.42 59.88 8.20
C GLU A 352 -24.15 59.27 9.42
N ARG A 353 -23.46 59.35 10.55
CA ARG A 353 -24.07 59.24 11.89
C ARG A 353 -24.63 60.62 12.25
N ASP A 354 -25.81 60.62 12.83
CA ASP A 354 -26.23 61.63 13.81
C ASP A 354 -27.22 61.03 14.81
N GLU A 355 -26.89 61.32 16.07
CA GLU A 355 -27.60 61.23 17.38
C GLU A 355 -28.03 59.86 17.91
#